data_f369fbbcc648a0c4c350980ac4566827
#
_entry.id   f369fbbcc648a0c4c350980ac4566827
#
_cell.length_a   1.000
_cell.length_b   1.000
_cell.length_c   1.000
_cell.angle_alpha   90.00
_cell.angle_beta   90.00
_cell.angle_gamma   90.00
#
_symmetry.space_group_name_H-M   'P 1'
#
loop_
_entity.id
_entity.type
_entity.pdbx_description
1 polymer ?
#
loop_
_entity_poly.entity_id
_entity_poly.type
_entity_poly.pdbx_seq_one_letter_code
_entity_poly.pdbx_strand_id
1 'polypeptide(L)'
;MKKTTNVMIVGVGGQGTLLASKTLGKLLVSEGYDVKVSEVHGMSQRGGSVVTYVRFGEKVYSPSIDKGEADYIVSFEKLEAARWLEYLKPGGQMITNLHETDPMPVITGAMKYPENLIEKMEALGAKVDAIDALKLAEEAGSSKAVNLVLMGRLSRALDGLGITEEAWQKAIEACVPPKFLELNKKAFALGRQ
;
A
#
# COMPACT_ATOMS: atom_id res chain seq x y z
N MET A 1 -23.26 10.46 6.30
CA MET A 1 -22.82 9.90 4.98
C MET A 1 -21.36 9.52 5.07
N LYS A 2 -21.01 8.28 4.75
CA LYS A 2 -19.62 7.84 4.67
C LYS A 2 -18.95 8.51 3.47
N LYS A 3 -18.01 9.43 3.71
CA LYS A 3 -17.25 10.13 2.67
C LYS A 3 -16.46 9.10 1.84
N THR A 4 -16.31 9.35 0.52
CA THR A 4 -15.42 8.53 -0.32
C THR A 4 -13.98 8.71 0.12
N THR A 5 -13.28 7.59 0.30
CA THR A 5 -11.85 7.53 0.62
C THR A 5 -11.12 6.85 -0.55
N ASN A 6 -10.00 7.42 -0.93
CA ASN A 6 -9.20 7.02 -2.07
C ASN A 6 -7.85 6.50 -1.60
N VAL A 7 -7.58 5.23 -1.82
CA VAL A 7 -6.30 4.57 -1.49
C VAL A 7 -5.63 4.10 -2.77
N MET A 8 -4.38 4.44 -2.95
CA MET A 8 -3.54 3.86 -4.00
C MET A 8 -2.53 2.91 -3.37
N ILE A 9 -2.35 1.75 -3.97
CA ILE A 9 -1.31 0.79 -3.60
C ILE A 9 -0.37 0.70 -4.79
N VAL A 10 0.88 1.10 -4.61
CA VAL A 10 1.86 1.21 -5.68
C VAL A 10 3.12 0.39 -5.36
N GLY A 11 3.79 -0.07 -6.38
CA GLY A 11 5.01 -0.85 -6.20
C GLY A 11 5.55 -1.42 -7.50
N VAL A 12 6.46 -2.35 -7.36
CA VAL A 12 7.06 -3.12 -8.47
C VAL A 12 6.39 -4.49 -8.55
N GLY A 13 6.07 -4.93 -9.74
CA GLY A 13 5.41 -6.21 -9.98
C GLY A 13 6.15 -7.38 -9.34
N GLY A 14 5.41 -8.20 -8.58
CA GLY A 14 5.92 -9.31 -7.78
C GLY A 14 6.03 -9.03 -6.27
N GLN A 15 5.83 -7.80 -5.80
CA GLN A 15 5.95 -7.44 -4.38
C GLN A 15 4.71 -7.79 -3.53
N GLY A 16 3.63 -8.28 -4.13
CA GLY A 16 2.43 -8.72 -3.38
C GLY A 16 1.35 -7.65 -3.19
N THR A 17 1.32 -6.63 -4.03
CA THR A 17 0.29 -5.56 -4.07
C THR A 17 -1.12 -6.12 -4.22
N LEU A 18 -1.28 -7.20 -5.01
CA LEU A 18 -2.57 -7.86 -5.22
C LEU A 18 -3.15 -8.46 -3.93
N LEU A 19 -2.34 -9.08 -3.08
CA LEU A 19 -2.83 -9.61 -1.80
C LEU A 19 -3.23 -8.46 -0.85
N ALA A 20 -2.45 -7.38 -0.83
CA ALA A 20 -2.76 -6.20 -0.04
C ALA A 20 -4.12 -5.59 -0.45
N SER A 21 -4.32 -5.35 -1.75
CA SER A 21 -5.57 -4.78 -2.28
C SER A 21 -6.78 -5.71 -2.07
N LYS A 22 -6.58 -7.03 -2.23
CA LYS A 22 -7.63 -8.03 -1.97
C LYS A 22 -8.03 -8.05 -0.50
N THR A 23 -7.07 -7.99 0.42
CA THR A 23 -7.33 -7.97 1.86
C THR A 23 -8.08 -6.69 2.25
N LEU A 24 -7.62 -5.54 1.78
CA LEU A 24 -8.29 -4.26 2.02
C LEU A 24 -9.70 -4.25 1.43
N GLY A 25 -9.88 -4.69 0.19
CA GLY A 25 -11.19 -4.73 -0.45
C GLY A 25 -12.18 -5.65 0.28
N LYS A 26 -11.72 -6.84 0.73
CA LYS A 26 -12.55 -7.78 1.50
C LYS A 26 -12.99 -7.19 2.83
N LEU A 27 -12.06 -6.56 3.56
CA LEU A 27 -12.35 -5.84 4.79
C LEU A 27 -13.44 -4.79 4.57
N LEU A 28 -13.23 -3.89 3.61
CA LEU A 28 -14.13 -2.77 3.39
C LEU A 28 -15.54 -3.20 2.98
N VAL A 29 -15.65 -4.27 2.18
CA VAL A 29 -16.95 -4.86 1.83
C VAL A 29 -17.62 -5.44 3.07
N SER A 30 -16.90 -6.13 3.96
CA SER A 30 -17.46 -6.68 5.20
C SER A 30 -17.93 -5.60 6.18
N GLU A 31 -17.32 -4.39 6.13
CA GLU A 31 -17.69 -3.21 6.90
C GLU A 31 -18.83 -2.38 6.24
N GLY A 32 -19.43 -2.92 5.17
CA GLY A 32 -20.61 -2.32 4.51
C GLY A 32 -20.29 -1.11 3.63
N TYR A 33 -19.07 -0.97 3.13
CA TYR A 33 -18.73 0.04 2.13
C TYR A 33 -19.05 -0.44 0.71
N ASP A 34 -19.45 0.48 -0.16
CA ASP A 34 -19.36 0.28 -1.61
C ASP A 34 -17.90 0.45 -2.03
N VAL A 35 -17.31 -0.58 -2.64
CA VAL A 35 -15.87 -0.64 -2.95
C VAL A 35 -15.68 -0.85 -4.44
N LYS A 36 -14.77 -0.07 -5.03
CA LYS A 36 -14.29 -0.28 -6.39
C LYS A 36 -12.78 -0.45 -6.36
N VAL A 37 -12.30 -1.48 -7.03
CA VAL A 37 -10.87 -1.79 -7.15
C VAL A 37 -10.51 -1.91 -8.63
N SER A 38 -9.37 -1.35 -9.01
CA SER A 38 -8.80 -1.54 -10.35
C SER A 38 -7.29 -1.66 -10.22
N GLU A 39 -6.73 -2.70 -10.82
CA GLU A 39 -5.28 -2.86 -10.93
C GLU A 39 -4.82 -2.53 -12.34
N VAL A 40 -3.77 -1.73 -12.44
CA VAL A 40 -3.14 -1.35 -13.70
C VAL A 40 -1.67 -1.76 -13.64
N HIS A 41 -1.26 -2.51 -14.64
CA HIS A 41 0.13 -2.93 -14.80
C HIS A 41 0.53 -2.83 -16.28
N GLY A 42 1.82 -2.64 -16.53
CA GLY A 42 2.37 -2.69 -17.88
C GLY A 42 2.48 -4.13 -18.42
N MET A 43 3.01 -4.27 -19.64
CA MET A 43 3.31 -5.57 -20.25
C MET A 43 4.24 -6.43 -19.38
N SER A 44 5.17 -5.81 -18.66
CA SER A 44 6.04 -6.47 -17.70
C SER A 44 5.33 -6.61 -16.35
N GLN A 45 4.75 -7.77 -16.09
CA GLN A 45 4.11 -8.08 -14.81
C GLN A 45 5.11 -8.35 -13.66
N ARG A 46 6.40 -8.41 -13.97
CA ARG A 46 7.49 -8.54 -12.98
C ARG A 46 8.52 -7.47 -13.26
N GLY A 47 8.91 -6.74 -12.22
CA GLY A 47 9.88 -5.66 -12.30
C GLY A 47 9.36 -4.35 -12.92
N GLY A 48 8.12 -4.30 -13.42
CA GLY A 48 7.46 -3.09 -13.90
C GLY A 48 6.64 -2.40 -12.81
N SER A 49 6.39 -1.10 -12.96
CA SER A 49 5.51 -0.34 -12.05
C SER A 49 4.08 -0.89 -12.08
N VAL A 50 3.49 -1.07 -10.91
CA VAL A 50 2.11 -1.54 -10.72
C VAL A 50 1.39 -0.56 -9.81
N VAL A 51 0.15 -0.21 -10.18
CA VAL A 51 -0.73 0.59 -9.35
C VAL A 51 -2.09 -0.08 -9.19
N THR A 52 -2.58 -0.10 -7.96
CA THR A 52 -3.94 -0.53 -7.66
C THR A 52 -4.69 0.62 -7.03
N TYR A 53 -5.81 0.97 -7.61
CA TYR A 53 -6.76 1.95 -7.08
C TYR A 53 -7.79 1.23 -6.21
N VAL A 54 -8.02 1.71 -5.00
CA VAL A 54 -9.07 1.22 -4.09
C VAL A 54 -9.88 2.44 -3.64
N ARG A 55 -11.11 2.55 -4.11
CA ARG A 55 -12.04 3.60 -3.68
C ARG A 55 -13.19 2.99 -2.92
N PHE A 56 -13.54 3.60 -1.80
CA PHE A 56 -14.62 3.12 -0.97
C PHE A 56 -15.38 4.25 -0.27
N GLY A 57 -16.63 4.02 0.01
CA GLY A 57 -17.52 5.01 0.62
C GLY A 57 -18.94 4.49 0.76
N GLU A 58 -19.92 5.39 0.93
CA GLU A 58 -21.33 5.02 0.93
C GLU A 58 -21.77 4.56 -0.47
N LYS A 59 -21.29 5.28 -1.52
CA LYS A 59 -21.50 4.93 -2.93
C LYS A 59 -20.31 5.38 -3.76
N VAL A 60 -19.80 4.49 -4.60
CA VAL A 60 -18.65 4.75 -5.50
C VAL A 60 -18.98 4.26 -6.90
N TYR A 61 -18.84 5.11 -7.90
CA TYR A 61 -19.21 4.81 -9.29
C TYR A 61 -18.03 4.42 -10.19
N SER A 62 -16.80 4.78 -9.81
CA SER A 62 -15.58 4.50 -10.57
C SER A 62 -14.42 4.19 -9.64
N PRO A 63 -13.52 3.26 -10.00
CA PRO A 63 -12.29 3.01 -9.25
C PRO A 63 -11.20 4.07 -9.49
N SER A 64 -11.32 4.88 -10.56
CA SER A 64 -10.27 5.83 -10.94
C SER A 64 -10.06 6.91 -9.88
N ILE A 65 -8.80 7.20 -9.58
CA ILE A 65 -8.37 8.27 -8.69
C ILE A 65 -7.55 9.25 -9.55
N ASP A 66 -7.93 10.51 -9.57
CA ASP A 66 -7.22 11.55 -10.31
C ASP A 66 -6.05 12.12 -9.51
N LYS A 67 -5.15 12.85 -10.18
CA LYS A 67 -4.02 13.54 -9.54
C LYS A 67 -4.52 14.48 -8.44
N GLY A 68 -3.88 14.43 -7.27
CA GLY A 68 -4.25 15.24 -6.11
C GLY A 68 -5.47 14.75 -5.34
N GLU A 69 -5.98 13.53 -5.60
CA GLU A 69 -7.19 13.01 -4.94
C GLU A 69 -6.95 11.83 -3.99
N ALA A 70 -5.77 11.19 -4.00
CA ALA A 70 -5.49 10.08 -3.12
C ALA A 70 -5.39 10.54 -1.65
N ASP A 71 -6.25 9.99 -0.79
CA ASP A 71 -6.17 10.19 0.66
C ASP A 71 -4.94 9.51 1.24
N TYR A 72 -4.65 8.31 0.73
CA TYR A 72 -3.52 7.48 1.13
C TYR A 72 -2.84 6.88 -0.10
N ILE A 73 -1.51 6.88 -0.08
CA ILE A 73 -0.70 6.08 -1.02
C ILE A 73 0.13 5.12 -0.19
N VAL A 74 -0.01 3.81 -0.45
CA VAL A 74 0.81 2.76 0.16
C VAL A 74 1.79 2.28 -0.88
N SER A 75 3.08 2.56 -0.68
CA SER A 75 4.13 2.19 -1.61
C SER A 75 5.01 1.07 -1.06
N PHE A 76 5.25 0.08 -1.89
CA PHE A 76 6.11 -1.06 -1.60
C PHE A 76 7.60 -0.77 -1.88
N GLU A 77 7.88 0.38 -2.53
CA GLU A 77 9.21 0.75 -2.98
C GLU A 77 9.35 2.28 -3.04
N LYS A 78 10.52 2.82 -2.67
CA LYS A 78 10.73 4.28 -2.52
C LYS A 78 10.59 5.08 -3.81
N LEU A 79 11.11 4.57 -4.93
CA LEU A 79 11.01 5.28 -6.20
C LEU A 79 9.57 5.31 -6.71
N GLU A 80 8.82 4.23 -6.49
CA GLU A 80 7.39 4.19 -6.82
C GLU A 80 6.60 5.18 -5.93
N ALA A 81 6.94 5.35 -4.64
CA ALA A 81 6.36 6.39 -3.81
C ALA A 81 6.53 7.78 -4.44
N ALA A 82 7.75 8.10 -4.87
CA ALA A 82 8.06 9.39 -5.50
C ALA A 82 7.34 9.55 -6.86
N ARG A 83 7.25 8.49 -7.68
CA ARG A 83 6.57 8.52 -8.99
C ARG A 83 5.10 8.86 -8.88
N TRP A 84 4.43 8.35 -7.84
CA TRP A 84 2.99 8.50 -7.64
C TRP A 84 2.63 9.64 -6.69
N LEU A 85 3.63 10.44 -6.23
CA LEU A 85 3.40 11.54 -5.29
C LEU A 85 2.38 12.56 -5.80
N GLU A 86 2.35 12.84 -7.10
CA GLU A 86 1.42 13.79 -7.71
C GLU A 86 -0.07 13.42 -7.54
N TYR A 87 -0.37 12.15 -7.21
CA TYR A 87 -1.71 11.69 -6.91
C TYR A 87 -2.13 11.96 -5.46
N LEU A 88 -1.16 12.18 -4.55
CA LEU A 88 -1.46 12.45 -3.16
C LEU A 88 -2.14 13.81 -3.01
N LYS A 89 -3.28 13.86 -2.36
CA LYS A 89 -3.97 15.12 -2.10
C LYS A 89 -3.24 15.95 -1.03
N PRO A 90 -3.42 17.28 -1.01
CA PRO A 90 -2.95 18.09 0.11
C PRO A 90 -3.49 17.57 1.45
N GLY A 91 -2.58 17.28 2.39
CA GLY A 91 -2.91 16.70 3.69
C GLY A 91 -3.14 15.18 3.69
N GLY A 92 -3.05 14.52 2.54
CA GLY A 92 -3.01 13.05 2.45
C GLY A 92 -1.72 12.47 3.04
N GLN A 93 -1.68 11.14 3.18
CA GLN A 93 -0.54 10.45 3.77
C GLN A 93 0.08 9.44 2.80
N MET A 94 1.40 9.53 2.65
CA MET A 94 2.23 8.54 1.97
C MET A 94 2.76 7.55 3.01
N ILE A 95 2.46 6.27 2.85
CA ILE A 95 3.04 5.17 3.63
C ILE A 95 4.00 4.44 2.70
N THR A 96 5.28 4.35 3.02
CA THR A 96 6.25 3.74 2.10
C THR A 96 7.20 2.79 2.79
N ASN A 97 7.50 1.68 2.11
CA ASN A 97 8.62 0.82 2.46
C ASN A 97 9.94 1.52 2.10
N LEU A 98 10.97 1.39 2.94
CA LEU A 98 12.33 1.89 2.66
C LEU A 98 13.08 1.07 1.60
N HIS A 99 12.47 0.00 1.09
CA HIS A 99 13.08 -0.86 0.07
C HIS A 99 13.34 -0.12 -1.24
N GLU A 100 14.47 -0.45 -1.87
CA GLU A 100 14.88 0.03 -3.19
C GLU A 100 14.93 -1.14 -4.17
N THR A 101 14.39 -0.92 -5.36
CA THR A 101 14.48 -1.86 -6.48
C THR A 101 15.02 -1.11 -7.69
N ASP A 102 16.21 -1.46 -8.13
CA ASP A 102 16.83 -0.79 -9.27
C ASP A 102 16.00 -0.99 -10.55
N PRO A 103 15.48 0.08 -11.17
CA PRO A 103 14.83 -0.02 -12.47
C PRO A 103 15.88 -0.26 -13.58
N MET A 104 15.44 -0.73 -14.74
CA MET A 104 16.33 -1.06 -15.85
C MET A 104 17.38 0.01 -16.19
N PRO A 105 17.07 1.31 -16.23
CA PRO A 105 18.10 2.34 -16.49
C PRO A 105 19.20 2.39 -15.43
N VAL A 106 18.91 2.02 -14.18
CA VAL A 106 19.93 1.93 -13.12
C VAL A 106 20.75 0.64 -13.28
N ILE A 107 20.09 -0.48 -13.53
CA ILE A 107 20.75 -1.79 -13.76
C ILE A 107 21.72 -1.72 -14.95
N THR A 108 21.35 -1.01 -16.01
CA THR A 108 22.20 -0.83 -17.21
C THR A 108 23.27 0.23 -17.05
N GLY A 109 23.29 0.96 -15.93
CA GLY A 109 24.24 2.04 -15.68
C GLY A 109 23.93 3.35 -16.42
N ALA A 110 22.80 3.45 -17.11
CA ALA A 110 22.41 4.67 -17.81
C ALA A 110 21.97 5.79 -16.86
N MET A 111 21.52 5.44 -15.65
CA MET A 111 21.12 6.37 -14.59
C MET A 111 21.59 5.86 -13.22
N LYS A 112 21.62 6.75 -12.23
CA LYS A 112 21.77 6.38 -10.82
C LYS A 112 20.40 6.32 -10.15
N TYR A 113 20.25 5.47 -9.16
CA TYR A 113 19.05 5.49 -8.31
C TYR A 113 18.97 6.84 -7.61
N PRO A 114 17.79 7.51 -7.60
CA PRO A 114 17.67 8.84 -7.00
C PRO A 114 17.86 8.81 -5.48
N GLU A 115 18.67 9.71 -4.96
CA GLU A 115 18.95 9.84 -3.54
C GLU A 115 17.94 10.76 -2.83
N ASN A 116 17.80 10.60 -1.52
CA ASN A 116 17.03 11.47 -0.62
C ASN A 116 15.56 11.64 -1.06
N LEU A 117 14.94 10.53 -1.50
CA LEU A 117 13.54 10.56 -2.00
C LEU A 117 12.55 10.93 -0.91
N ILE A 118 12.74 10.44 0.32
CA ILE A 118 11.83 10.74 1.45
C ILE A 118 11.89 12.24 1.76
N GLU A 119 13.08 12.77 1.97
CA GLU A 119 13.30 14.18 2.28
C GLU A 119 12.78 15.11 1.16
N LYS A 120 12.92 14.70 -0.09
CA LYS A 120 12.38 15.45 -1.23
C LYS A 120 10.85 15.46 -1.24
N MET A 121 10.20 14.33 -0.93
CA MET A 121 8.74 14.26 -0.84
C MET A 121 8.22 15.11 0.33
N GLU A 122 8.90 15.08 1.48
CA GLU A 122 8.56 15.91 2.64
C GLU A 122 8.76 17.41 2.35
N ALA A 123 9.83 17.78 1.65
CA ALA A 123 10.08 19.14 1.23
C ALA A 123 9.00 19.68 0.28
N LEU A 124 8.30 18.81 -0.46
CA LEU A 124 7.13 19.14 -1.28
C LEU A 124 5.82 19.17 -0.47
N GLY A 125 5.88 19.00 0.86
CA GLY A 125 4.74 19.07 1.76
C GLY A 125 3.98 17.76 1.97
N ALA A 126 4.51 16.63 1.51
CA ALA A 126 3.89 15.32 1.75
C ALA A 126 4.11 14.88 3.20
N LYS A 127 3.09 14.27 3.80
CA LYS A 127 3.24 13.54 5.06
C LYS A 127 3.72 12.13 4.72
N VAL A 128 5.01 11.85 4.95
CA VAL A 128 5.62 10.56 4.64
C VAL A 128 5.79 9.73 5.92
N ASP A 129 5.26 8.53 5.92
CA ASP A 129 5.43 7.52 6.95
C ASP A 129 6.27 6.38 6.34
N ALA A 130 7.57 6.48 6.50
CA ALA A 130 8.55 5.55 5.93
C ALA A 130 8.95 4.48 6.95
N ILE A 131 8.80 3.21 6.60
CA ILE A 131 9.13 2.08 7.47
C ILE A 131 10.00 1.05 6.75
N ASP A 132 10.85 0.36 7.49
CA ASP A 132 11.54 -0.84 7.00
C ASP A 132 10.62 -2.06 7.12
N ALA A 133 9.68 -2.15 6.17
CA ALA A 133 8.70 -3.22 6.16
C ALA A 133 9.32 -4.60 5.88
N LEU A 134 10.49 -4.64 5.21
CA LEU A 134 11.22 -5.88 4.98
C LEU A 134 11.76 -6.46 6.29
N LYS A 135 12.41 -5.62 7.10
CA LYS A 135 12.91 -6.02 8.43
C LYS A 135 11.78 -6.54 9.33
N LEU A 136 10.65 -5.83 9.38
CA LEU A 136 9.50 -6.26 10.17
C LEU A 136 8.88 -7.56 9.65
N ALA A 137 8.85 -7.76 8.34
CA ALA A 137 8.37 -9.01 7.75
C ALA A 137 9.30 -10.20 8.07
N GLU A 138 10.61 -9.98 8.06
CA GLU A 138 11.60 -10.98 8.47
C GLU A 138 11.49 -11.32 9.96
N GLU A 139 11.25 -10.33 10.81
CA GLU A 139 10.95 -10.53 12.25
C GLU A 139 9.66 -11.33 12.46
N ALA A 140 8.67 -11.15 11.60
CA ALA A 140 7.46 -11.98 11.61
C ALA A 140 7.74 -13.42 11.17
N GLY A 141 8.81 -13.67 10.41
CA GLY A 141 9.26 -14.99 9.97
C GLY A 141 9.36 -15.17 8.45
N SER A 142 9.05 -14.14 7.63
CA SER A 142 9.21 -14.24 6.16
C SER A 142 9.22 -12.88 5.47
N SER A 143 10.22 -12.65 4.64
CA SER A 143 10.29 -11.47 3.75
C SER A 143 9.07 -11.32 2.82
N LYS A 144 8.31 -12.39 2.59
CA LYS A 144 7.09 -12.36 1.76
C LYS A 144 5.89 -11.67 2.43
N ALA A 145 5.98 -11.38 3.74
CA ALA A 145 4.89 -10.75 4.50
C ALA A 145 4.93 -9.21 4.51
N VAL A 146 5.81 -8.58 3.72
CA VAL A 146 5.89 -7.11 3.56
C VAL A 146 4.54 -6.47 3.30
N ASN A 147 3.71 -7.11 2.48
CA ASN A 147 2.37 -6.64 2.16
C ASN A 147 1.47 -6.51 3.41
N LEU A 148 1.53 -7.45 4.34
CA LEU A 148 0.73 -7.38 5.57
C LEU A 148 1.33 -6.39 6.59
N VAL A 149 2.64 -6.20 6.62
CA VAL A 149 3.26 -5.12 7.38
C VAL A 149 2.73 -3.75 6.92
N LEU A 150 2.74 -3.50 5.61
CA LEU A 150 2.23 -2.24 5.05
C LEU A 150 0.71 -2.07 5.27
N MET A 151 -0.08 -3.15 5.22
CA MET A 151 -1.50 -3.10 5.57
C MET A 151 -1.70 -2.81 7.06
N GLY A 152 -0.85 -3.33 7.94
CA GLY A 152 -0.83 -2.97 9.36
C GLY A 152 -0.59 -1.46 9.54
N ARG A 153 0.36 -0.89 8.81
CA ARG A 153 0.63 0.55 8.86
C ARG A 153 -0.54 1.38 8.33
N LEU A 154 -1.13 0.98 7.21
CA LEU A 154 -2.34 1.62 6.68
C LEU A 154 -3.50 1.54 7.67
N SER A 155 -3.66 0.43 8.41
CA SER A 155 -4.75 0.25 9.35
C SER A 155 -4.78 1.32 10.44
N ARG A 156 -3.61 1.79 10.91
CA ARG A 156 -3.51 2.94 11.85
C ARG A 156 -4.04 4.23 11.24
N ALA A 157 -3.69 4.48 9.98
CA ALA A 157 -4.16 5.67 9.27
C ALA A 157 -5.70 5.66 9.08
N LEU A 158 -6.30 4.47 9.10
CA LEU A 158 -7.75 4.25 8.96
C LEU A 158 -8.49 4.12 10.30
N ASP A 159 -7.83 4.25 11.46
CA ASP A 159 -8.47 4.14 12.79
C ASP A 159 -9.68 5.09 12.95
N GLY A 160 -9.63 6.27 12.34
CA GLY A 160 -10.73 7.24 12.35
C GLY A 160 -12.02 6.76 11.66
N LEU A 161 -11.97 5.66 10.91
CA LEU A 161 -13.15 5.05 10.27
C LEU A 161 -13.89 4.05 11.19
N GLY A 162 -13.37 3.77 12.38
CA GLY A 162 -13.95 2.83 13.34
C GLY A 162 -13.83 1.36 12.94
N ILE A 163 -12.92 1.03 12.00
CA ILE A 163 -12.64 -0.35 11.59
C ILE A 163 -11.84 -1.03 12.68
N THR A 164 -12.39 -2.12 13.24
CA THR A 164 -11.76 -2.82 14.37
C THR A 164 -10.60 -3.72 13.93
N GLU A 165 -9.72 -4.04 14.87
CA GLU A 165 -8.65 -4.99 14.62
C GLU A 165 -9.19 -6.39 14.29
N GLU A 166 -10.29 -6.81 14.94
CA GLU A 166 -10.94 -8.08 14.63
C GLU A 166 -11.45 -8.15 13.18
N ALA A 167 -11.95 -7.05 12.63
CA ALA A 167 -12.36 -6.98 11.24
C ALA A 167 -11.17 -7.18 10.28
N TRP A 168 -10.02 -6.57 10.59
CA TRP A 168 -8.77 -6.79 9.86
C TRP A 168 -8.33 -8.25 9.93
N GLN A 169 -8.33 -8.86 11.13
CA GLN A 169 -7.94 -10.26 11.32
C GLN A 169 -8.83 -11.21 10.50
N LYS A 170 -10.13 -11.00 10.49
CA LYS A 170 -11.08 -11.79 9.66
C LYS A 170 -10.79 -11.63 8.16
N ALA A 171 -10.47 -10.42 7.71
CA ALA A 171 -10.12 -10.18 6.31
C ALA A 171 -8.81 -10.89 5.91
N ILE A 172 -7.81 -10.88 6.80
CA ILE A 172 -6.55 -11.60 6.61
C ILE A 172 -6.80 -13.11 6.54
N GLU A 173 -7.57 -13.67 7.46
CA GLU A 173 -7.96 -15.09 7.46
C GLU A 173 -8.63 -15.53 6.17
N ALA A 174 -9.47 -14.66 5.61
CA ALA A 174 -10.19 -14.95 4.37
C ALA A 174 -9.32 -14.84 3.10
N CYS A 175 -8.11 -14.25 3.18
CA CYS A 175 -7.25 -13.99 2.02
C CYS A 175 -5.94 -14.76 2.04
N VAL A 176 -5.45 -15.16 3.22
CA VAL A 176 -4.17 -15.82 3.41
C VAL A 176 -4.37 -17.33 3.58
N PRO A 177 -3.57 -18.18 2.90
CA PRO A 177 -3.64 -19.62 3.12
C PRO A 177 -3.38 -20.00 4.59
N PRO A 178 -4.09 -20.98 5.16
CA PRO A 178 -4.02 -21.34 6.59
C PRO A 178 -2.60 -21.55 7.11
N LYS A 179 -1.72 -22.19 6.33
CA LYS A 179 -0.33 -22.46 6.70
C LYS A 179 0.53 -21.23 6.93
N PHE A 180 0.11 -20.04 6.44
CA PHE A 180 0.83 -18.79 6.59
C PHE A 180 0.08 -17.78 7.47
N LEU A 181 -1.06 -18.17 8.03
CA LEU A 181 -1.96 -17.26 8.71
C LEU A 181 -1.29 -16.58 9.90
N GLU A 182 -0.72 -17.34 10.83
CA GLU A 182 -0.13 -16.79 12.06
C GLU A 182 1.05 -15.85 11.76
N LEU A 183 1.90 -16.22 10.78
CA LEU A 183 2.98 -15.36 10.31
C LEU A 183 2.46 -14.02 9.76
N ASN A 184 1.41 -14.06 8.96
CA ASN A 184 0.85 -12.85 8.36
C ASN A 184 0.10 -11.99 9.39
N LYS A 185 -0.56 -12.57 10.38
CA LYS A 185 -1.14 -11.85 11.53
C LYS A 185 -0.05 -11.14 12.33
N LYS A 186 1.07 -11.83 12.61
CA LYS A 186 2.23 -11.21 13.27
C LYS A 186 2.81 -10.06 12.46
N ALA A 187 2.98 -10.24 11.14
CA ALA A 187 3.48 -9.19 10.26
C ALA A 187 2.57 -7.95 10.26
N PHE A 188 1.25 -8.16 10.20
CA PHE A 188 0.27 -7.08 10.31
C PHE A 188 0.39 -6.35 11.65
N ALA A 189 0.47 -7.07 12.77
CA ALA A 189 0.60 -6.48 14.11
C ALA A 189 1.90 -5.66 14.26
N LEU A 190 3.04 -6.14 13.72
CA LEU A 190 4.29 -5.39 13.71
C LEU A 190 4.18 -4.10 12.88
N GLY A 191 3.51 -4.15 11.73
CA GLY A 191 3.27 -2.97 10.92
C GLY A 191 2.36 -1.94 11.59
N ARG A 192 1.45 -2.38 12.46
CA ARG A 192 0.53 -1.52 13.19
C ARG A 192 1.19 -0.77 14.37
N GLN A 193 2.31 -1.21 14.89
CA GLN A 193 3.10 -0.52 15.92
C GLN A 193 3.71 0.78 15.39
#